data_a20fe4b777ac828f689353978ceb2796
#
_entry.id   a20fe4b777ac828f689353978ceb2796
#
_cell.length_a   1.000
_cell.length_b   1.000
_cell.length_c   1.000
_cell.angle_alpha   90.00
_cell.angle_beta   90.00
_cell.angle_gamma   90.00
#
_symmetry.space_group_name_H-M   'P 1'
#
loop_
_entity.id
_entity.type
_entity.pdbx_description
1 polymer ?
#
loop_
_entity_poly.entity_id
_entity_poly.type
_entity_poly.pdbx_seq_one_letter_code
_entity_poly.pdbx_strand_id
1 'polypeptide(L)'
;MWQETKRELKEQKIEAAVRIFAPLGVPAELMQVRVTNKSDMDMCVRVTSAIPIYGRSADNLRDHRHVTSLLHRIRTTGRGVICKPVLSFDERGHQKNHMIYFEMGSQGDGTKPESFFPTVESFIGETGTFLAPDALKNKGKGCPAGCTVDGKEAMGAMAFPEITLAAGAHVDYILLGGMTEDPKLAEQAAEMFCTTKQADAAFEQAKNYWNGLVNISFETGNPKEDSYLKWICFQPVLRRIYGCSFLPYHDYGRGGRGWRDLWQDCLSLLILDPKEVRSMILNSFAGVRFDGTNATIIGDKPGEFVADRNNITRVWMDHAYWPFVTTKLYLNQTGDLDILDQKVAYFKAVSYTHLRAHE
;
A
#
# COMPACT_ATOMS: atom_id res chain seq x y z
N MET A 1 8.20 -8.99 -0.60
CA MET A 1 8.25 -8.49 -1.99
C MET A 1 8.91 -7.14 -2.04
N TRP A 2 9.67 -6.88 -3.10
CA TRP A 2 10.39 -5.62 -3.30
C TRP A 2 10.58 -5.37 -4.80
N GLN A 3 10.93 -4.14 -5.15
CA GLN A 3 11.33 -3.73 -6.49
C GLN A 3 12.69 -3.08 -6.43
N GLU A 4 13.54 -3.39 -7.40
CA GLU A 4 14.83 -2.74 -7.61
C GLU A 4 14.87 -2.13 -9.01
N THR A 5 15.30 -0.87 -9.08
CA THR A 5 15.41 -0.14 -10.34
C THR A 5 16.76 0.58 -10.37
N LYS A 6 17.43 0.54 -11.51
CA LYS A 6 18.66 1.27 -11.75
C LYS A 6 18.48 2.21 -12.94
N ARG A 7 18.99 3.41 -12.80
CA ARG A 7 19.06 4.41 -13.87
C ARG A 7 20.45 5.00 -13.94
N GLU A 8 21.02 4.98 -15.10
CA GLU A 8 22.32 5.60 -15.37
C GLU A 8 22.10 6.91 -16.17
N LEU A 9 22.62 7.99 -15.63
CA LEU A 9 22.71 9.30 -16.30
C LEU A 9 24.10 9.41 -16.91
N LYS A 10 24.24 8.93 -18.16
CA LYS A 10 25.54 8.77 -18.82
C LYS A 10 26.31 10.06 -18.98
N GLU A 11 25.64 11.14 -19.35
CA GLU A 11 26.25 12.46 -19.53
C GLU A 11 26.79 13.03 -18.21
N GLN A 12 26.04 12.84 -17.11
CA GLN A 12 26.41 13.28 -15.78
C GLN A 12 27.34 12.29 -15.06
N LYS A 13 27.54 11.11 -15.63
CA LYS A 13 28.29 10.00 -15.01
C LYS A 13 27.79 9.66 -13.60
N ILE A 14 26.47 9.63 -13.40
CA ILE A 14 25.80 9.28 -12.17
C ILE A 14 24.95 8.03 -12.39
N GLU A 15 24.99 7.08 -11.44
CA GLU A 15 24.05 5.97 -11.34
C GLU A 15 23.14 6.19 -10.14
N ALA A 16 21.84 6.06 -10.31
CA ALA A 16 20.86 6.00 -9.25
C ALA A 16 20.25 4.58 -9.19
N ALA A 17 20.34 3.92 -8.05
CA ALA A 17 19.69 2.65 -7.77
C ALA A 17 18.66 2.84 -6.67
N VAL A 18 17.47 2.32 -6.86
CA VAL A 18 16.35 2.43 -5.89
C VAL A 18 15.86 1.03 -5.56
N ARG A 19 15.77 0.73 -4.26
CA ARG A 19 15.10 -0.45 -3.72
C ARG A 19 13.86 0.01 -2.97
N ILE A 20 12.70 -0.56 -3.31
CA ILE A 20 11.41 -0.21 -2.72
C ILE A 20 10.81 -1.46 -2.09
N PHE A 21 10.36 -1.36 -0.84
CA PHE A 21 9.67 -2.44 -0.14
C PHE A 21 8.82 -1.90 1.02
N ALA A 22 7.87 -2.71 1.51
CA ALA A 22 7.12 -2.42 2.73
C ALA A 22 7.82 -3.08 3.94
N PRO A 23 8.29 -2.31 4.93
CA PRO A 23 8.83 -2.86 6.17
C PRO A 23 7.71 -3.49 7.00
N LEU A 24 8.04 -4.51 7.81
CA LEU A 24 7.06 -5.18 8.65
C LEU A 24 6.60 -4.29 9.80
N GLY A 25 5.28 -4.32 10.08
CA GLY A 25 4.69 -3.66 11.24
C GLY A 25 4.57 -2.13 11.15
N VAL A 26 4.85 -1.54 9.98
CA VAL A 26 4.71 -0.10 9.76
C VAL A 26 3.88 0.15 8.49
N PRO A 27 2.85 1.01 8.54
CA PRO A 27 2.00 1.31 7.38
C PRO A 27 2.70 2.32 6.45
N ALA A 28 3.82 1.90 5.88
CA ALA A 28 4.64 2.73 5.02
C ALA A 28 5.40 1.91 3.98
N GLU A 29 5.81 2.56 2.92
CA GLU A 29 6.78 2.08 1.94
C GLU A 29 8.13 2.72 2.21
N LEU A 30 9.18 1.93 2.17
CA LEU A 30 10.56 2.38 2.32
C LEU A 30 11.28 2.32 0.98
N MET A 31 11.85 3.45 0.58
CA MET A 31 12.68 3.58 -0.61
C MET A 31 14.12 3.84 -0.18
N GLN A 32 15.02 2.91 -0.47
CA GLN A 32 16.45 3.08 -0.29
C GLN A 32 17.06 3.50 -1.64
N VAL A 33 17.56 4.72 -1.69
CA VAL A 33 18.11 5.34 -2.90
C VAL A 33 19.61 5.44 -2.78
N ARG A 34 20.35 4.79 -3.66
CA ARG A 34 21.81 4.90 -3.78
C ARG A 34 22.19 5.74 -4.95
N VAL A 35 22.97 6.80 -4.72
CA VAL A 35 23.54 7.66 -5.78
C VAL A 35 25.05 7.40 -5.85
N THR A 36 25.54 6.95 -6.99
CA THR A 36 26.93 6.58 -7.20
C THR A 36 27.59 7.53 -8.21
N ASN A 37 28.74 8.08 -7.88
CA ASN A 37 29.60 8.79 -8.81
C ASN A 37 30.34 7.77 -9.71
N LYS A 38 29.99 7.74 -10.99
CA LYS A 38 30.62 6.86 -12.00
C LYS A 38 31.76 7.53 -12.76
N SER A 39 32.13 8.76 -12.37
CA SER A 39 33.26 9.46 -12.98
C SER A 39 34.58 9.05 -12.32
N ASP A 40 35.67 9.49 -12.92
CA ASP A 40 37.05 9.34 -12.46
C ASP A 40 37.53 10.52 -11.59
N MET A 41 36.64 11.45 -11.25
CA MET A 41 36.92 12.64 -10.44
C MET A 41 35.90 12.79 -9.31
N ASP A 42 36.26 13.55 -8.28
CA ASP A 42 35.34 13.96 -7.23
C ASP A 42 34.21 14.80 -7.79
N MET A 43 33.01 14.58 -7.29
CA MET A 43 31.80 15.26 -7.75
C MET A 43 31.05 15.85 -6.56
N CYS A 44 30.70 17.13 -6.67
CA CYS A 44 29.82 17.79 -5.72
C CYS A 44 28.37 17.50 -6.10
N VAL A 45 27.59 16.88 -5.21
CA VAL A 45 26.20 16.52 -5.46
C VAL A 45 25.30 17.05 -4.35
N ARG A 46 24.11 17.51 -4.75
CA ARG A 46 23.01 17.84 -3.84
C ARG A 46 21.79 17.07 -4.28
N VAL A 47 21.27 16.23 -3.42
CA VAL A 47 20.08 15.43 -3.72
C VAL A 47 18.84 16.09 -3.15
N THR A 48 17.78 16.10 -3.93
CA THR A 48 16.44 16.52 -3.52
C THR A 48 15.48 15.39 -3.86
N SER A 49 14.78 14.86 -2.86
CA SER A 49 13.65 13.95 -3.10
C SER A 49 12.38 14.77 -3.33
N ALA A 50 11.47 14.25 -4.16
CA ALA A 50 10.22 14.91 -4.45
C ALA A 50 9.14 13.89 -4.81
N ILE A 51 8.22 13.64 -3.88
CA ILE A 51 7.13 12.68 -4.02
C ILE A 51 5.81 13.41 -3.75
N PRO A 52 4.89 13.51 -4.72
CA PRO A 52 3.58 14.12 -4.50
C PRO A 52 2.76 13.34 -3.45
N ILE A 53 2.13 14.05 -2.54
CA ILE A 53 1.25 13.46 -1.53
C ILE A 53 -0.21 13.67 -1.94
N TYR A 54 -0.88 12.59 -2.30
CA TYR A 54 -2.31 12.60 -2.60
C TYR A 54 -3.11 12.26 -1.36
N GLY A 55 -3.37 13.26 -0.52
CA GLY A 55 -4.09 13.09 0.74
C GLY A 55 -5.60 12.89 0.54
N ARG A 56 -6.00 11.82 -0.11
CA ARG A 56 -7.41 11.48 -0.34
C ARG A 56 -7.63 9.97 -0.26
N SER A 57 -8.86 9.55 0.07
CA SER A 57 -9.25 8.14 0.03
C SER A 57 -9.40 7.65 -1.42
N ALA A 58 -9.45 6.33 -1.61
CA ALA A 58 -9.71 5.72 -2.91
C ALA A 58 -11.07 6.12 -3.49
N ASP A 59 -12.07 6.39 -2.65
CA ASP A 59 -13.40 6.85 -3.06
C ASP A 59 -13.40 8.22 -3.73
N ASN A 60 -12.38 9.02 -3.47
CA ASN A 60 -12.21 10.35 -4.02
C ASN A 60 -11.48 10.38 -5.37
N LEU A 61 -11.29 9.25 -6.01
CA LEU A 61 -10.63 9.19 -7.33
C LEU A 61 -11.35 10.00 -8.41
N ARG A 62 -12.64 10.24 -8.25
CA ARG A 62 -13.48 11.04 -9.16
C ARG A 62 -13.37 12.53 -8.92
N ASP A 63 -12.92 12.94 -7.74
CA ASP A 63 -12.82 14.35 -7.41
C ASP A 63 -11.59 15.00 -8.03
N HIS A 64 -11.74 16.24 -8.42
CA HIS A 64 -10.63 17.01 -8.93
C HIS A 64 -9.55 17.20 -7.85
N ARG A 65 -8.31 16.99 -8.23
CA ARG A 65 -7.13 17.18 -7.38
C ARG A 65 -7.14 18.52 -6.65
N HIS A 66 -7.55 19.58 -7.31
CA HIS A 66 -7.62 20.93 -6.74
C HIS A 66 -8.68 21.05 -5.63
N VAL A 67 -9.83 20.42 -5.77
CA VAL A 67 -10.88 20.45 -4.75
C VAL A 67 -10.42 19.73 -3.49
N THR A 68 -9.82 18.55 -3.63
CA THR A 68 -9.32 17.79 -2.48
C THR A 68 -8.16 18.49 -1.79
N SER A 69 -7.32 19.22 -2.52
CA SER A 69 -6.18 19.94 -1.96
C SER A 69 -6.59 21.09 -1.02
N LEU A 70 -7.77 21.69 -1.22
CA LEU A 70 -8.29 22.72 -0.31
C LEU A 70 -8.51 22.21 1.13
N LEU A 71 -8.65 20.91 1.28
CA LEU A 71 -8.85 20.25 2.57
C LEU A 71 -7.53 19.91 3.28
N HIS A 72 -6.41 20.05 2.61
CA HIS A 72 -5.11 19.68 3.15
C HIS A 72 -4.65 20.66 4.24
N ARG A 73 -4.12 20.10 5.32
CA ARG A 73 -3.36 20.78 6.36
C ARG A 73 -1.97 20.17 6.34
N ILE A 74 -1.00 20.94 5.88
CA ILE A 74 0.34 20.48 5.60
C ILE A 74 1.30 21.07 6.63
N ARG A 75 2.19 20.24 7.16
CA ARG A 75 3.27 20.71 8.03
C ARG A 75 4.59 20.03 7.69
N THR A 76 5.69 20.73 7.89
CA THR A 76 7.03 20.14 7.83
C THR A 76 7.48 19.72 9.21
N THR A 77 8.26 18.63 9.27
CA THR A 77 8.89 18.10 10.47
C THR A 77 10.40 18.13 10.32
N GLY A 78 11.14 17.66 11.31
CA GLY A 78 12.60 17.56 11.21
C GLY A 78 13.11 16.59 10.14
N ARG A 79 12.22 15.70 9.59
CA ARG A 79 12.59 14.72 8.57
C ARG A 79 11.73 14.73 7.33
N GLY A 80 10.66 15.51 7.26
CA GLY A 80 9.80 15.47 6.07
C GLY A 80 8.52 16.27 6.19
N VAL A 81 7.53 15.86 5.42
CA VAL A 81 6.26 16.55 5.24
C VAL A 81 5.12 15.64 5.65
N ILE A 82 4.17 16.17 6.40
CA ILE A 82 2.92 15.54 6.79
C ILE A 82 1.76 16.31 6.19
N CYS A 83 0.84 15.61 5.54
CA CYS A 83 -0.41 16.15 5.03
C CYS A 83 -1.59 15.49 5.76
N LYS A 84 -2.48 16.30 6.35
CA LYS A 84 -3.71 15.85 6.99
C LYS A 84 -4.91 16.46 6.27
N PRO A 85 -5.63 15.71 5.45
CA PRO A 85 -6.93 16.13 4.93
C PRO A 85 -7.94 16.23 6.06
N VAL A 86 -8.82 17.24 6.04
CA VAL A 86 -9.84 17.42 7.08
C VAL A 86 -11.11 16.60 6.83
N LEU A 87 -11.42 16.35 5.57
CA LEU A 87 -12.58 15.57 5.14
C LEU A 87 -12.17 14.55 4.08
N SER A 88 -12.93 13.49 3.98
CA SER A 88 -12.98 12.60 2.81
C SER A 88 -14.38 12.68 2.20
N PHE A 89 -14.44 12.47 0.90
CA PHE A 89 -15.67 12.35 0.14
C PHE A 89 -15.86 10.90 -0.25
N ASP A 90 -17.04 10.37 -0.05
CA ASP A 90 -17.45 9.07 -0.56
C ASP A 90 -18.84 9.18 -1.20
N GLU A 91 -19.36 8.10 -1.77
CA GLU A 91 -20.71 8.07 -2.34
C GLU A 91 -21.82 8.37 -1.32
N ARG A 92 -21.51 8.35 -0.03
CA ARG A 92 -22.44 8.60 1.08
C ARG A 92 -22.38 10.02 1.59
N GLY A 93 -21.48 10.84 1.06
CA GLY A 93 -21.28 12.23 1.43
C GLY A 93 -19.94 12.51 2.09
N HIS A 94 -19.87 13.60 2.85
CA HIS A 94 -18.65 14.06 3.49
C HIS A 94 -18.45 13.38 4.84
N GLN A 95 -17.26 12.86 5.07
CA GLN A 95 -16.87 12.27 6.35
C GLN A 95 -15.61 12.94 6.87
N LYS A 96 -15.44 12.99 8.19
CA LYS A 96 -14.20 13.46 8.80
C LYS A 96 -13.07 12.49 8.47
N ASN A 97 -11.97 13.03 7.92
CA ASN A 97 -10.79 12.24 7.65
C ASN A 97 -9.86 12.23 8.87
N HIS A 98 -9.51 11.04 9.35
CA HIS A 98 -8.59 10.85 10.47
C HIS A 98 -7.18 10.49 10.01
N MET A 99 -7.02 10.09 8.74
CA MET A 99 -5.73 9.69 8.18
C MET A 99 -4.81 10.88 7.96
N ILE A 100 -3.56 10.68 8.21
CA ILE A 100 -2.47 11.52 7.75
C ILE A 100 -1.63 10.77 6.72
N TYR A 101 -1.06 11.50 5.79
CA TYR A 101 -0.14 11.02 4.78
C TYR A 101 1.20 11.70 5.01
N PHE A 102 2.29 10.98 4.83
CA PHE A 102 3.60 11.53 5.13
C PHE A 102 4.66 11.04 4.16
N GLU A 103 5.65 11.91 3.94
CA GLU A 103 6.90 11.61 3.27
C GLU A 103 8.04 12.12 4.14
N MET A 104 8.91 11.19 4.57
CA MET A 104 10.03 11.45 5.45
C MET A 104 11.33 11.00 4.77
N GLY A 105 12.46 11.59 5.18
CA GLY A 105 13.74 11.20 4.61
C GLY A 105 14.94 11.44 5.50
N SER A 106 16.01 10.74 5.16
CA SER A 106 17.33 10.84 5.79
C SER A 106 18.41 10.50 4.79
N GLN A 107 19.59 11.05 4.93
CA GLN A 107 20.80 10.48 4.34
C GLN A 107 21.13 9.16 5.05
N GLY A 108 21.83 8.25 4.40
CA GLY A 108 22.10 6.91 4.92
C GLY A 108 22.92 6.81 6.21
N ASP A 109 23.53 7.90 6.65
CA ASP A 109 24.18 8.06 7.95
C ASP A 109 23.26 8.63 9.05
N GLY A 110 21.98 8.93 8.72
CA GLY A 110 21.01 9.52 9.62
C GLY A 110 20.90 11.04 9.55
N THR A 111 21.71 11.71 8.72
CA THR A 111 21.66 13.16 8.52
C THR A 111 20.27 13.58 8.00
N LYS A 112 19.69 14.61 8.60
CA LYS A 112 18.37 15.16 8.29
C LYS A 112 18.42 16.04 7.04
N PRO A 113 17.27 16.19 6.32
CA PRO A 113 17.13 17.21 5.28
C PRO A 113 17.39 18.62 5.83
N GLU A 114 17.92 19.51 5.00
CA GLU A 114 18.17 20.91 5.36
C GLU A 114 16.97 21.80 5.13
N SER A 115 16.13 21.47 4.14
CA SER A 115 14.96 22.30 3.78
C SER A 115 13.88 21.46 3.12
N PHE A 116 12.64 21.99 3.12
CA PHE A 116 11.45 21.29 2.66
C PHE A 116 10.67 22.12 1.65
N PHE A 117 10.01 21.44 0.72
CA PHE A 117 9.07 22.02 -0.23
C PHE A 117 7.73 21.30 -0.05
N PRO A 118 6.89 21.78 0.90
CA PRO A 118 5.71 21.03 1.34
C PRO A 118 4.53 21.07 0.35
N THR A 119 4.62 21.88 -0.71
CA THR A 119 3.58 21.97 -1.73
C THR A 119 4.15 21.82 -3.13
N VAL A 120 3.30 21.37 -4.06
CA VAL A 120 3.66 21.30 -5.49
C VAL A 120 4.12 22.69 -5.97
N GLU A 121 3.40 23.75 -5.61
CA GLU A 121 3.75 25.13 -5.96
C GLU A 121 5.13 25.54 -5.44
N SER A 122 5.46 25.23 -4.17
CA SER A 122 6.76 25.55 -3.60
C SER A 122 7.93 24.78 -4.25
N PHE A 123 7.67 23.59 -4.76
CA PHE A 123 8.68 22.76 -5.44
C PHE A 123 8.86 23.17 -6.90
N ILE A 124 7.77 23.24 -7.67
CA ILE A 124 7.82 23.58 -9.11
C ILE A 124 8.22 25.04 -9.30
N GLY A 125 7.66 25.97 -8.47
CA GLY A 125 7.81 27.41 -8.63
C GLY A 125 6.94 27.98 -9.75
N GLU A 126 7.06 29.28 -9.98
CA GLU A 126 6.24 29.99 -10.98
C GLU A 126 6.65 29.69 -12.42
N THR A 127 7.94 29.42 -12.64
CA THR A 127 8.51 29.25 -14.00
C THR A 127 8.99 27.82 -14.25
N GLY A 128 8.90 26.93 -13.27
CA GLY A 128 9.36 25.56 -13.34
C GLY A 128 8.31 24.57 -13.83
N THR A 129 8.77 23.33 -13.97
CA THR A 129 7.95 22.15 -14.24
C THR A 129 8.44 21.02 -13.34
N PHE A 130 7.74 19.87 -13.31
CA PHE A 130 8.25 18.68 -12.63
C PHE A 130 9.58 18.16 -13.20
N LEU A 131 9.86 18.41 -14.46
CA LEU A 131 11.14 18.03 -15.11
C LEU A 131 12.26 19.04 -14.83
N ALA A 132 11.92 20.29 -14.53
CA ALA A 132 12.87 21.36 -14.25
C ALA A 132 12.31 22.31 -13.17
N PRO A 133 12.16 21.83 -11.92
CA PRO A 133 11.55 22.62 -10.86
C PRO A 133 12.48 23.76 -10.40
N ASP A 134 11.87 24.89 -10.03
CA ASP A 134 12.61 26.06 -9.53
C ASP A 134 13.34 25.75 -8.20
N ALA A 135 12.85 24.81 -7.41
CA ALA A 135 13.51 24.32 -6.20
C ALA A 135 14.95 23.89 -6.45
N LEU A 136 15.26 23.24 -7.60
CA LEU A 136 16.62 22.83 -7.95
C LEU A 136 17.48 24.00 -8.42
N LYS A 137 16.89 25.01 -9.09
CA LYS A 137 17.62 26.21 -9.55
C LYS A 137 18.09 27.06 -8.38
N ASN A 138 17.32 27.14 -7.28
CA ASN A 138 17.62 27.93 -6.11
C ASN A 138 18.47 27.19 -5.03
N LYS A 139 19.22 26.18 -5.43
CA LYS A 139 20.06 25.36 -4.54
C LYS A 139 19.33 24.81 -3.32
N GLY A 140 18.05 24.42 -3.53
CA GLY A 140 17.26 23.78 -2.48
C GLY A 140 16.88 24.68 -1.31
N LYS A 141 16.74 25.98 -1.50
CA LYS A 141 16.24 26.91 -0.47
C LYS A 141 14.74 26.78 -0.33
N GLY A 142 14.30 25.80 0.46
CA GLY A 142 12.91 25.63 0.86
C GLY A 142 12.62 26.24 2.23
N CYS A 143 11.49 25.89 2.84
CA CYS A 143 11.17 26.28 4.19
C CYS A 143 11.84 25.36 5.24
N PRO A 144 12.04 25.82 6.49
CA PRO A 144 12.57 24.98 7.57
C PRO A 144 11.53 23.98 8.09
N ALA A 145 11.92 23.16 9.04
CA ALA A 145 11.00 22.36 9.85
C ALA A 145 10.06 23.27 10.67
N GLY A 146 8.81 22.79 10.86
CA GLY A 146 7.78 23.53 11.61
C GLY A 146 6.94 24.49 10.77
N CYS A 147 7.16 24.61 9.46
CA CYS A 147 6.29 25.36 8.56
C CYS A 147 4.93 24.68 8.42
N THR A 148 3.88 25.49 8.29
CA THR A 148 2.50 25.04 8.03
C THR A 148 1.95 25.73 6.80
N VAL A 149 1.24 24.99 5.97
CA VAL A 149 0.56 25.48 4.77
C VAL A 149 -0.79 24.77 4.63
N ASP A 150 -1.85 25.54 4.42
CA ASP A 150 -3.20 25.01 4.29
C ASP A 150 -3.75 25.21 2.87
N GLY A 151 -4.60 24.29 2.44
CA GLY A 151 -5.37 24.42 1.21
C GLY A 151 -4.57 24.37 -0.09
N LYS A 152 -3.43 23.71 -0.09
CA LYS A 152 -2.54 23.52 -1.25
C LYS A 152 -2.33 22.06 -1.60
N GLU A 153 -1.88 21.78 -2.81
CA GLU A 153 -1.45 20.44 -3.20
C GLU A 153 -0.18 20.06 -2.45
N ALA A 154 -0.24 18.97 -1.68
CA ALA A 154 0.86 18.54 -0.84
C ALA A 154 1.99 17.87 -1.67
N MET A 155 3.22 18.12 -1.24
CA MET A 155 4.44 17.56 -1.82
C MET A 155 5.39 17.14 -0.71
N GLY A 156 5.82 15.90 -0.72
CA GLY A 156 6.89 15.39 0.12
C GLY A 156 8.24 15.66 -0.52
N ALA A 157 8.62 16.93 -0.67
CA ALA A 157 9.91 17.27 -1.25
C ALA A 157 10.84 17.84 -0.18
N MET A 158 12.10 17.35 -0.20
CA MET A 158 13.13 17.71 0.78
C MET A 158 14.50 17.71 0.15
N ALA A 159 15.30 18.74 0.44
CA ALA A 159 16.69 18.87 0.01
C ALA A 159 17.63 18.43 1.10
N PHE A 160 18.60 17.60 0.74
CA PHE A 160 19.67 17.13 1.62
C PHE A 160 20.92 18.02 1.51
N PRO A 161 21.83 17.95 2.49
CA PRO A 161 23.11 18.65 2.42
C PRO A 161 23.88 18.33 1.16
N GLU A 162 24.60 19.34 0.66
CA GLU A 162 25.55 19.18 -0.43
C GLU A 162 26.76 18.38 0.07
N ILE A 163 27.18 17.38 -0.69
CA ILE A 163 28.30 16.51 -0.34
C ILE A 163 29.24 16.33 -1.54
N THR A 164 30.51 16.06 -1.24
CA THR A 164 31.49 15.67 -2.25
C THR A 164 31.61 14.15 -2.25
N LEU A 165 31.31 13.51 -3.39
CA LEU A 165 31.51 12.10 -3.65
C LEU A 165 32.81 11.88 -4.40
N ALA A 166 33.74 11.16 -3.82
CA ALA A 166 34.95 10.72 -4.51
C ALA A 166 34.62 9.86 -5.73
N ALA A 167 35.60 9.73 -6.64
CA ALA A 167 35.47 8.86 -7.81
C ALA A 167 35.07 7.43 -7.38
N GLY A 168 33.99 6.90 -7.95
CA GLY A 168 33.44 5.58 -7.65
C GLY A 168 32.70 5.46 -6.31
N ALA A 169 32.68 6.49 -5.47
CA ALA A 169 31.95 6.49 -4.21
C ALA A 169 30.45 6.65 -4.38
N HIS A 170 29.69 6.30 -3.35
CA HIS A 170 28.23 6.45 -3.32
C HIS A 170 27.74 7.06 -2.02
N VAL A 171 26.52 7.55 -2.04
CA VAL A 171 25.74 7.96 -0.87
C VAL A 171 24.37 7.31 -0.94
N ASP A 172 23.85 6.91 0.22
CA ASP A 172 22.51 6.38 0.34
C ASP A 172 21.55 7.42 0.93
N TYR A 173 20.30 7.37 0.52
CA TYR A 173 19.17 8.11 1.09
C TYR A 173 18.06 7.13 1.40
N ILE A 174 17.41 7.34 2.54
CA ILE A 174 16.26 6.55 2.97
C ILE A 174 15.03 7.46 2.92
N LEU A 175 14.05 7.08 2.14
CA LEU A 175 12.77 7.77 2.04
C LEU A 175 11.68 6.85 2.56
N LEU A 176 10.72 7.40 3.29
CA LEU A 176 9.63 6.65 3.91
C LEU A 176 8.32 7.37 3.64
N GLY A 177 7.48 6.80 2.78
CA GLY A 177 6.16 7.29 2.44
C GLY A 177 5.06 6.41 3.02
N GLY A 178 4.03 6.99 3.61
CA GLY A 178 2.99 6.18 4.20
C GLY A 178 1.77 6.96 4.70
N MET A 179 0.91 6.23 5.41
CA MET A 179 -0.29 6.80 6.01
C MET A 179 -0.59 6.17 7.38
N THR A 180 -1.11 6.97 8.30
CA THR A 180 -1.47 6.55 9.65
C THR A 180 -2.48 7.50 10.27
N GLU A 181 -3.19 7.09 11.31
CA GLU A 181 -4.05 8.00 12.09
C GLU A 181 -3.28 8.78 13.16
N ASP A 182 -2.10 8.29 13.58
CA ASP A 182 -1.29 8.93 14.61
C ASP A 182 -0.01 9.57 14.01
N PRO A 183 0.11 10.92 14.05
CA PRO A 183 1.31 11.61 13.60
C PRO A 183 2.61 11.17 14.28
N LYS A 184 2.53 10.69 15.54
CA LYS A 184 3.71 10.22 16.27
C LYS A 184 4.28 8.94 15.66
N LEU A 185 3.43 8.07 15.12
CA LEU A 185 3.87 6.85 14.43
C LEU A 185 4.67 7.18 13.17
N ALA A 186 4.30 8.22 12.42
CA ALA A 186 5.06 8.66 11.26
C ALA A 186 6.47 9.13 11.64
N GLU A 187 6.58 9.96 12.70
CA GLU A 187 7.87 10.45 13.19
C GLU A 187 8.73 9.32 13.79
N GLN A 188 8.12 8.39 14.54
CA GLN A 188 8.79 7.20 15.08
C GLN A 188 9.31 6.27 13.97
N ALA A 189 8.52 6.03 12.94
CA ALA A 189 8.93 5.24 11.79
C ALA A 189 10.13 5.89 11.06
N ALA A 190 10.11 7.21 10.90
CA ALA A 190 11.21 7.95 10.29
C ALA A 190 12.52 7.86 11.11
N GLU A 191 12.46 7.82 12.45
CA GLU A 191 13.64 7.60 13.29
C GLU A 191 14.07 6.11 13.30
N MET A 192 13.13 5.17 13.19
CA MET A 192 13.41 3.73 13.15
C MET A 192 14.18 3.31 11.89
N PHE A 193 13.97 3.99 10.77
CA PHE A 193 14.55 3.65 9.46
C PHE A 193 15.44 4.77 8.90
N CYS A 194 16.09 5.56 9.75
CA CYS A 194 16.83 6.73 9.28
C CYS A 194 18.26 6.45 8.77
N THR A 195 18.75 5.22 8.87
CA THR A 195 20.10 4.86 8.39
C THR A 195 20.07 3.70 7.40
N THR A 196 21.09 3.61 6.53
CA THR A 196 21.28 2.47 5.62
C THR A 196 21.27 1.14 6.35
N LYS A 197 21.93 1.05 7.51
CA LYS A 197 21.96 -0.18 8.32
C LYS A 197 20.58 -0.61 8.79
N GLN A 198 19.76 0.34 9.23
CA GLN A 198 18.39 0.05 9.68
C GLN A 198 17.48 -0.34 8.50
N ALA A 199 17.61 0.34 7.36
CA ALA A 199 16.87 0.02 6.14
C ALA A 199 17.23 -1.38 5.60
N ASP A 200 18.53 -1.73 5.58
CA ASP A 200 18.97 -3.07 5.16
C ASP A 200 18.47 -4.17 6.12
N ALA A 201 18.49 -3.92 7.43
CA ALA A 201 17.94 -4.87 8.40
C ALA A 201 16.43 -5.07 8.20
N ALA A 202 15.68 -4.00 7.98
CA ALA A 202 14.24 -4.07 7.69
C ALA A 202 13.96 -4.80 6.37
N PHE A 203 14.79 -4.59 5.35
CA PHE A 203 14.68 -5.30 4.08
C PHE A 203 14.88 -6.81 4.25
N GLU A 204 15.94 -7.24 4.95
CA GLU A 204 16.17 -8.68 5.18
C GLU A 204 15.06 -9.30 6.04
N GLN A 205 14.48 -8.59 7.01
CA GLN A 205 13.31 -9.05 7.75
C GLN A 205 12.10 -9.24 6.83
N ALA A 206 11.78 -8.26 6.00
CA ALA A 206 10.67 -8.34 5.05
C ALA A 206 10.87 -9.50 4.04
N LYS A 207 12.08 -9.62 3.50
CA LYS A 207 12.45 -10.70 2.58
C LYS A 207 12.30 -12.09 3.20
N ASN A 208 12.78 -12.28 4.44
CA ASN A 208 12.67 -13.53 5.15
C ASN A 208 11.21 -13.88 5.46
N TYR A 209 10.41 -12.90 5.89
CA TYR A 209 8.98 -13.08 6.11
C TYR A 209 8.26 -13.59 4.85
N TRP A 210 8.44 -12.90 3.72
CA TRP A 210 7.78 -13.27 2.48
C TRP A 210 8.30 -14.59 1.88
N ASN A 211 9.58 -14.89 2.01
CA ASN A 211 10.13 -16.18 1.60
C ASN A 211 9.63 -17.35 2.47
N GLY A 212 9.39 -17.10 3.76
CA GLY A 212 8.79 -18.08 4.66
C GLY A 212 7.31 -18.32 4.37
N LEU A 213 6.57 -17.27 4.00
CA LEU A 213 5.15 -17.36 3.69
C LEU A 213 4.90 -17.99 2.30
N VAL A 214 5.66 -17.55 1.29
CA VAL A 214 5.63 -18.11 -0.07
C VAL A 214 6.81 -19.07 -0.22
N ASN A 215 6.70 -20.23 0.40
CA ASN A 215 7.77 -21.23 0.51
C ASN A 215 7.89 -22.19 -0.68
N ILE A 216 7.28 -21.85 -1.82
CA ILE A 216 7.39 -22.57 -3.08
C ILE A 216 8.58 -22.03 -3.88
N SER A 217 9.36 -22.92 -4.46
CA SER A 217 10.42 -22.59 -5.42
C SER A 217 10.13 -23.22 -6.78
N PHE A 218 10.61 -22.58 -7.83
CA PHE A 218 10.51 -23.05 -9.20
C PHE A 218 11.92 -23.18 -9.79
N GLU A 219 12.14 -24.20 -10.60
CA GLU A 219 13.39 -24.51 -11.28
C GLU A 219 13.09 -24.80 -12.76
N THR A 220 12.69 -23.78 -13.52
CA THR A 220 12.34 -23.93 -14.93
C THR A 220 13.57 -23.88 -15.85
N GLY A 221 14.74 -23.56 -15.31
CA GLY A 221 15.96 -23.27 -16.07
C GLY A 221 16.06 -21.81 -16.52
N ASN A 222 15.03 -20.99 -16.25
CA ASN A 222 15.01 -19.56 -16.53
C ASN A 222 14.75 -18.78 -15.22
N PRO A 223 15.75 -18.13 -14.61
CA PRO A 223 15.59 -17.41 -13.35
C PRO A 223 14.55 -16.30 -13.37
N LYS A 224 14.25 -15.72 -14.54
CA LYS A 224 13.20 -14.69 -14.66
C LYS A 224 11.81 -15.32 -14.55
N GLU A 225 11.61 -16.49 -15.16
CA GLU A 225 10.36 -17.25 -15.03
C GLU A 225 10.17 -17.73 -13.61
N ASP A 226 11.21 -18.27 -12.97
CA ASP A 226 11.17 -18.73 -11.58
C ASP A 226 10.74 -17.59 -10.63
N SER A 227 11.32 -16.41 -10.80
CA SER A 227 10.96 -15.23 -10.03
C SER A 227 9.52 -14.76 -10.29
N TYR A 228 9.07 -14.82 -11.54
CA TYR A 228 7.70 -14.46 -11.92
C TYR A 228 6.67 -15.43 -11.35
N LEU A 229 6.92 -16.74 -11.44
CA LEU A 229 6.04 -17.75 -10.87
C LEU A 229 5.95 -17.64 -9.34
N LYS A 230 7.06 -17.35 -8.67
CA LYS A 230 7.06 -17.05 -7.23
C LYS A 230 6.22 -15.82 -6.90
N TRP A 231 6.31 -14.76 -7.72
CA TRP A 231 5.49 -13.56 -7.57
C TRP A 231 3.98 -13.86 -7.77
N ILE A 232 3.62 -14.75 -8.71
CA ILE A 232 2.23 -15.21 -8.87
C ILE A 232 1.74 -15.87 -7.59
N CYS A 233 2.53 -16.72 -6.95
CA CYS A 233 2.17 -17.39 -5.69
C CYS A 233 1.95 -16.41 -4.53
N PHE A 234 2.50 -15.20 -4.60
CA PHE A 234 2.26 -14.15 -3.62
C PHE A 234 0.87 -13.50 -3.76
N GLN A 235 0.30 -13.45 -4.95
CA GLN A 235 -0.98 -12.76 -5.21
C GLN A 235 -2.16 -13.27 -4.36
N PRO A 236 -2.35 -14.59 -4.15
CA PRO A 236 -3.43 -15.10 -3.30
C PRO A 236 -3.37 -14.60 -1.86
N VAL A 237 -2.18 -14.37 -1.32
CA VAL A 237 -2.00 -13.82 0.04
C VAL A 237 -2.55 -12.39 0.12
N LEU A 238 -2.26 -11.55 -0.89
CA LEU A 238 -2.81 -10.20 -0.97
C LEU A 238 -4.33 -10.22 -1.18
N ARG A 239 -4.83 -11.10 -2.04
CA ARG A 239 -6.26 -11.24 -2.29
C ARG A 239 -7.06 -11.66 -1.06
N ARG A 240 -6.47 -12.47 -0.19
CA ARG A 240 -7.07 -12.80 1.10
C ARG A 240 -7.33 -11.55 1.95
N ILE A 241 -6.43 -10.56 1.89
CA ILE A 241 -6.52 -9.33 2.68
C ILE A 241 -7.42 -8.30 1.99
N TYR A 242 -7.18 -8.04 0.71
CA TYR A 242 -7.78 -6.90 -0.02
C TYR A 242 -8.90 -7.28 -0.97
N GLY A 243 -9.14 -8.56 -1.21
CA GLY A 243 -10.07 -9.03 -2.23
C GLY A 243 -9.44 -9.12 -3.61
N CYS A 244 -10.21 -9.58 -4.58
CA CYS A 244 -9.74 -9.88 -5.94
C CYS A 244 -9.25 -8.65 -6.72
N SER A 245 -9.74 -7.47 -6.42
CA SER A 245 -9.35 -6.22 -7.07
C SER A 245 -8.15 -5.53 -6.45
N PHE A 246 -7.67 -5.97 -5.30
CA PHE A 246 -6.68 -5.30 -4.45
C PHE A 246 -7.07 -3.89 -4.00
N LEU A 247 -8.29 -3.48 -4.27
CA LEU A 247 -8.86 -2.17 -3.94
C LEU A 247 -10.13 -2.37 -3.12
N PRO A 248 -10.04 -2.51 -1.79
CA PRO A 248 -11.18 -2.80 -0.93
C PRO A 248 -12.29 -1.73 -1.01
N TYR A 249 -11.96 -0.55 -1.51
CA TYR A 249 -12.85 0.60 -1.63
C TYR A 249 -12.94 1.14 -3.06
N HIS A 250 -12.76 0.28 -4.07
CA HIS A 250 -12.83 0.74 -5.46
C HIS A 250 -14.25 1.22 -5.83
N ASP A 251 -14.47 1.60 -7.08
CA ASP A 251 -15.64 2.27 -7.70
C ASP A 251 -17.02 2.11 -7.04
N TYR A 252 -17.21 1.07 -6.29
CA TYR A 252 -18.48 0.80 -5.62
C TYR A 252 -18.47 1.23 -4.16
N GLY A 253 -17.38 1.77 -3.64
CA GLY A 253 -17.27 2.35 -2.31
C GLY A 253 -17.68 1.42 -1.16
N ARG A 254 -17.46 0.11 -1.28
CA ARG A 254 -18.08 -0.86 -0.38
C ARG A 254 -17.15 -1.67 0.44
N GLY A 255 -15.89 -1.70 0.05
CA GLY A 255 -14.91 -2.57 0.71
C GLY A 255 -15.31 -4.04 0.69
N GLY A 256 -14.41 -4.88 1.16
CA GLY A 256 -14.67 -6.31 1.29
C GLY A 256 -14.33 -7.11 0.04
N ARG A 257 -14.57 -8.40 0.12
CA ARG A 257 -14.17 -9.40 -0.86
C ARG A 257 -15.41 -10.01 -1.50
N GLY A 258 -15.39 -10.18 -2.82
CA GLY A 258 -16.47 -10.87 -3.52
C GLY A 258 -16.63 -12.30 -3.01
N TRP A 259 -17.87 -12.77 -2.88
CA TRP A 259 -18.17 -14.13 -2.40
C TRP A 259 -17.45 -15.19 -3.21
N ARG A 260 -17.71 -15.25 -4.51
CA ARG A 260 -17.09 -16.21 -5.41
C ARG A 260 -15.56 -16.11 -5.38
N ASP A 261 -15.07 -14.88 -5.46
CA ASP A 261 -13.63 -14.60 -5.59
C ASP A 261 -12.85 -15.10 -4.39
N LEU A 262 -13.38 -14.93 -3.17
CA LEU A 262 -12.72 -15.42 -1.95
C LEU A 262 -12.62 -16.94 -1.91
N TRP A 263 -13.66 -17.66 -2.33
CA TRP A 263 -13.62 -19.12 -2.42
C TRP A 263 -12.58 -19.61 -3.42
N GLN A 264 -12.45 -18.94 -4.56
CA GLN A 264 -11.41 -19.23 -5.55
C GLN A 264 -10.01 -18.92 -5.02
N ASP A 265 -9.84 -17.81 -4.30
CA ASP A 265 -8.57 -17.44 -3.67
C ASP A 265 -8.14 -18.47 -2.61
N CYS A 266 -9.09 -19.08 -1.87
CA CYS A 266 -8.82 -20.18 -0.95
C CYS A 266 -8.17 -21.39 -1.66
N LEU A 267 -8.53 -21.69 -2.90
CA LEU A 267 -7.92 -22.78 -3.66
C LEU A 267 -6.41 -22.58 -3.84
N SER A 268 -6.02 -21.35 -4.16
CA SER A 268 -4.61 -21.01 -4.34
C SER A 268 -3.81 -21.07 -3.03
N LEU A 269 -4.47 -20.87 -1.88
CA LEU A 269 -3.85 -20.90 -0.55
C LEU A 269 -3.75 -22.32 0.03
N LEU A 270 -4.43 -23.33 -0.53
CA LEU A 270 -4.41 -24.70 0.00
C LEU A 270 -3.01 -25.29 0.13
N ILE A 271 -2.09 -24.93 -0.76
CA ILE A 271 -0.70 -25.40 -0.73
C ILE A 271 0.14 -24.57 0.23
N LEU A 272 -0.08 -23.23 0.26
CA LEU A 272 0.76 -22.28 1.00
C LEU A 272 0.38 -22.21 2.48
N ASP A 273 -0.93 -22.19 2.78
CA ASP A 273 -1.45 -21.90 4.11
C ASP A 273 -2.81 -22.58 4.35
N PRO A 274 -2.85 -23.93 4.47
CA PRO A 274 -4.10 -24.66 4.64
C PRO A 274 -4.82 -24.37 5.96
N LYS A 275 -4.12 -23.93 7.01
CA LYS A 275 -4.74 -23.60 8.30
C LYS A 275 -5.61 -22.35 8.18
N GLU A 276 -5.12 -21.32 7.51
CA GLU A 276 -5.86 -20.11 7.25
C GLU A 276 -7.05 -20.38 6.31
N VAL A 277 -6.90 -21.30 5.36
CA VAL A 277 -8.01 -21.73 4.50
C VAL A 277 -9.17 -22.32 5.32
N ARG A 278 -8.88 -23.12 6.35
CA ARG A 278 -9.92 -23.62 7.26
C ARG A 278 -10.75 -22.50 7.88
N SER A 279 -10.09 -21.52 8.45
CA SER A 279 -10.74 -20.36 9.05
C SER A 279 -11.56 -19.56 8.03
N MET A 280 -11.04 -19.39 6.82
CA MET A 280 -11.75 -18.70 5.74
C MET A 280 -13.01 -19.47 5.31
N ILE A 281 -12.95 -20.79 5.18
CA ILE A 281 -14.09 -21.63 4.84
C ILE A 281 -15.20 -21.47 5.89
N LEU A 282 -14.90 -21.65 7.19
CA LEU A 282 -15.88 -21.52 8.25
C LEU A 282 -16.48 -20.12 8.33
N ASN A 283 -15.65 -19.08 8.27
CA ASN A 283 -16.12 -17.71 8.30
C ASN A 283 -17.00 -17.37 7.09
N SER A 284 -16.66 -17.90 5.92
CA SER A 284 -17.41 -17.62 4.69
C SER A 284 -18.75 -18.36 4.65
N PHE A 285 -18.84 -19.59 5.18
CA PHE A 285 -20.13 -20.29 5.30
C PHE A 285 -21.14 -19.53 6.19
N ALA A 286 -20.69 -18.70 7.13
CA ALA A 286 -21.57 -17.84 7.90
C ALA A 286 -22.33 -16.79 7.06
N GLY A 287 -21.90 -16.57 5.81
CA GLY A 287 -22.59 -15.72 4.83
C GLY A 287 -23.73 -16.41 4.08
N VAL A 288 -23.98 -17.69 4.32
CA VAL A 288 -25.12 -18.43 3.77
C VAL A 288 -26.39 -18.12 4.56
N ARG A 289 -27.51 -17.99 3.88
CA ARG A 289 -28.82 -17.76 4.48
C ARG A 289 -29.61 -19.05 4.61
N PHE A 290 -30.63 -19.02 5.46
CA PHE A 290 -31.53 -20.15 5.72
C PHE A 290 -32.22 -20.65 4.45
N ASP A 291 -32.50 -19.77 3.48
CA ASP A 291 -33.13 -20.12 2.19
C ASP A 291 -32.14 -20.63 1.13
N GLY A 292 -30.88 -20.81 1.52
CA GLY A 292 -29.81 -21.27 0.61
C GLY A 292 -29.18 -20.17 -0.26
N THR A 293 -29.68 -18.94 -0.19
CA THR A 293 -28.99 -17.80 -0.80
C THR A 293 -27.80 -17.37 0.05
N ASN A 294 -26.97 -16.48 -0.46
CA ASN A 294 -25.76 -16.04 0.24
C ASN A 294 -25.47 -14.56 0.05
N ALA A 295 -24.57 -14.05 0.85
CA ALA A 295 -24.00 -12.73 0.71
C ALA A 295 -23.24 -12.58 -0.64
N THR A 296 -23.20 -11.38 -1.18
CA THR A 296 -22.39 -11.05 -2.36
C THR A 296 -20.99 -10.61 -1.97
N ILE A 297 -20.86 -9.97 -0.82
CA ILE A 297 -19.59 -9.44 -0.30
C ILE A 297 -19.32 -9.98 1.10
N ILE A 298 -18.08 -10.38 1.35
CA ILE A 298 -17.54 -10.78 2.65
C ILE A 298 -16.68 -9.63 3.17
N GLY A 299 -17.01 -9.11 4.35
CA GLY A 299 -16.29 -8.01 4.97
C GLY A 299 -14.92 -8.41 5.55
N ASP A 300 -14.25 -7.45 6.16
CA ASP A 300 -12.89 -7.62 6.68
C ASP A 300 -12.85 -8.43 7.98
N LYS A 301 -13.93 -8.38 8.75
CA LYS A 301 -14.06 -9.10 10.03
C LYS A 301 -14.92 -10.34 9.88
N PRO A 302 -14.67 -11.39 10.67
CA PRO A 302 -15.56 -12.54 10.73
C PRO A 302 -17.00 -12.12 11.04
N GLY A 303 -17.96 -12.65 10.27
CA GLY A 303 -19.38 -12.35 10.44
C GLY A 303 -19.87 -11.06 9.75
N GLU A 304 -19.01 -10.32 9.09
CA GLU A 304 -19.38 -9.15 8.27
C GLU A 304 -19.75 -9.57 6.85
N PHE A 305 -21.02 -9.38 6.49
CA PHE A 305 -21.53 -9.72 5.16
C PHE A 305 -22.43 -8.63 4.61
N VAL A 306 -22.40 -8.45 3.29
CA VAL A 306 -23.31 -7.57 2.56
C VAL A 306 -24.07 -8.38 1.53
N ALA A 307 -25.41 -8.29 1.53
CA ALA A 307 -26.23 -9.03 0.60
C ALA A 307 -25.97 -8.63 -0.87
N ASP A 308 -26.10 -7.36 -1.17
CA ASP A 308 -25.72 -6.69 -2.42
C ASP A 308 -25.98 -5.18 -2.28
N ARG A 309 -25.86 -4.43 -3.37
CA ARG A 309 -25.99 -2.95 -3.41
C ARG A 309 -27.21 -2.39 -2.69
N ASN A 310 -28.32 -3.09 -2.68
CA ASN A 310 -29.57 -2.65 -2.04
C ASN A 310 -29.96 -3.52 -0.84
N ASN A 311 -28.99 -4.23 -0.23
CA ASN A 311 -29.21 -5.24 0.80
C ASN A 311 -30.14 -6.37 0.34
N ILE A 312 -30.25 -6.60 -0.96
CA ILE A 312 -31.03 -7.67 -1.57
C ILE A 312 -30.05 -8.76 -1.99
N THR A 313 -30.31 -9.99 -1.53
CA THR A 313 -29.51 -11.13 -2.01
C THR A 313 -29.85 -11.43 -3.46
N ARG A 314 -28.82 -11.63 -4.26
CA ARG A 314 -28.95 -12.11 -5.63
C ARG A 314 -28.53 -13.58 -5.69
N VAL A 315 -29.28 -14.35 -6.49
CA VAL A 315 -28.90 -15.73 -6.78
C VAL A 315 -27.94 -15.72 -7.96
N TRP A 316 -26.70 -16.09 -7.71
CA TRP A 316 -25.68 -16.29 -8.73
C TRP A 316 -25.50 -17.80 -8.93
N MET A 317 -25.48 -18.24 -10.18
CA MET A 317 -25.48 -19.67 -10.52
C MET A 317 -24.30 -20.45 -9.92
N ASP A 318 -23.16 -19.82 -9.77
CA ASP A 318 -21.90 -20.45 -9.29
C ASP A 318 -21.58 -20.18 -7.82
N HIS A 319 -22.40 -19.41 -7.10
CA HIS A 319 -22.14 -19.08 -5.71
C HIS A 319 -22.23 -20.30 -4.76
N ALA A 320 -23.06 -21.27 -5.08
CA ALA A 320 -23.11 -22.53 -4.33
C ALA A 320 -22.01 -23.53 -4.76
N TYR A 321 -21.56 -23.44 -6.00
CA TYR A 321 -20.55 -24.34 -6.57
C TYR A 321 -19.18 -24.17 -5.93
N TRP A 322 -18.72 -22.93 -5.79
CA TRP A 322 -17.39 -22.65 -5.28
C TRP A 322 -17.18 -23.03 -3.82
N PRO A 323 -18.11 -22.80 -2.88
CA PRO A 323 -18.01 -23.35 -1.52
C PRO A 323 -17.84 -24.87 -1.51
N PHE A 324 -18.59 -25.59 -2.33
CA PHE A 324 -18.49 -27.05 -2.44
C PHE A 324 -17.12 -27.49 -2.97
N VAL A 325 -16.65 -26.93 -4.09
CA VAL A 325 -15.38 -27.30 -4.72
C VAL A 325 -14.21 -26.98 -3.75
N THR A 326 -14.20 -25.79 -3.16
CA THR A 326 -13.14 -25.37 -2.24
C THR A 326 -13.09 -26.26 -1.01
N THR A 327 -14.23 -26.54 -0.39
CA THR A 327 -14.29 -27.43 0.78
C THR A 327 -13.86 -28.83 0.44
N LYS A 328 -14.29 -29.39 -0.71
CA LYS A 328 -13.86 -30.70 -1.18
C LYS A 328 -12.35 -30.79 -1.36
N LEU A 329 -11.75 -29.78 -2.01
CA LEU A 329 -10.30 -29.75 -2.23
C LEU A 329 -9.53 -29.55 -0.91
N TYR A 330 -10.07 -28.75 0.01
CA TYR A 330 -9.53 -28.62 1.35
C TYR A 330 -9.50 -29.97 2.09
N LEU A 331 -10.62 -30.70 2.09
CA LEU A 331 -10.69 -32.03 2.69
C LEU A 331 -9.70 -33.01 2.07
N ASN A 332 -9.59 -33.01 0.75
CA ASN A 332 -8.64 -33.86 0.04
C ASN A 332 -7.18 -33.53 0.38
N GLN A 333 -6.87 -32.26 0.57
CA GLN A 333 -5.52 -31.80 0.89
C GLN A 333 -5.13 -32.06 2.35
N THR A 334 -6.07 -31.90 3.29
CA THR A 334 -5.76 -31.88 4.72
C THR A 334 -6.24 -33.10 5.49
N GLY A 335 -7.26 -33.81 5.00
CA GLY A 335 -7.94 -34.90 5.74
C GLY A 335 -8.76 -34.39 6.93
N ASP A 336 -8.98 -33.10 7.08
CA ASP A 336 -9.72 -32.49 8.21
C ASP A 336 -11.24 -32.70 8.07
N LEU A 337 -11.72 -33.89 8.42
CA LEU A 337 -13.15 -34.19 8.38
C LEU A 337 -13.95 -33.45 9.47
N ASP A 338 -13.30 -33.03 10.57
CA ASP A 338 -13.96 -32.35 11.68
C ASP A 338 -14.57 -30.99 11.28
N ILE A 339 -14.12 -30.42 10.16
CA ILE A 339 -14.71 -29.20 9.63
C ILE A 339 -16.19 -29.37 9.26
N LEU A 340 -16.61 -30.57 8.86
CA LEU A 340 -17.99 -30.87 8.46
C LEU A 340 -18.98 -30.83 9.63
N ASP A 341 -18.49 -31.05 10.85
CA ASP A 341 -19.29 -31.06 12.07
C ASP A 341 -19.35 -29.67 12.76
N GLN A 342 -18.65 -28.67 12.17
CA GLN A 342 -18.66 -27.32 12.73
C GLN A 342 -20.00 -26.63 12.48
N LYS A 343 -20.55 -26.07 13.56
CA LYS A 343 -21.80 -25.29 13.50
C LYS A 343 -21.47 -23.84 13.15
N VAL A 344 -22.08 -23.36 12.09
CA VAL A 344 -21.92 -21.97 11.61
C VAL A 344 -23.29 -21.27 11.62
N ALA A 345 -23.33 -20.02 12.04
CA ALA A 345 -24.55 -19.23 12.05
C ALA A 345 -24.95 -18.84 10.61
N TYR A 346 -26.25 -18.68 10.40
CA TYR A 346 -26.76 -18.14 9.13
C TYR A 346 -26.63 -16.61 9.05
N PHE A 347 -26.38 -16.10 7.88
CA PHE A 347 -26.44 -14.67 7.57
C PHE A 347 -27.89 -14.17 7.59
N LYS A 348 -28.16 -13.14 8.39
CA LYS A 348 -29.47 -12.48 8.46
C LYS A 348 -29.44 -11.17 7.67
N ALA A 349 -29.99 -11.15 6.46
CA ALA A 349 -30.26 -9.91 5.73
C ALA A 349 -31.61 -9.31 6.13
N VAL A 350 -31.63 -8.03 6.43
CA VAL A 350 -32.74 -7.36 7.12
C VAL A 350 -33.97 -7.10 6.24
N SER A 351 -33.90 -7.21 4.91
CA SER A 351 -34.92 -6.62 4.02
C SER A 351 -35.74 -7.56 3.12
N TYR A 352 -35.73 -8.86 3.39
CA TYR A 352 -36.36 -9.82 2.48
C TYR A 352 -37.91 -9.86 2.52
N THR A 353 -38.52 -9.37 3.57
CA THR A 353 -39.97 -9.48 3.78
C THR A 353 -40.79 -8.46 3.01
N HIS A 354 -40.22 -7.34 2.60
CA HIS A 354 -40.97 -6.29 1.92
C HIS A 354 -40.94 -6.35 0.38
N LEU A 355 -40.01 -7.08 -0.21
CA LEU A 355 -39.82 -7.08 -1.68
C LEU A 355 -40.62 -8.20 -2.40
N ARG A 356 -40.99 -9.27 -1.70
CA ARG A 356 -41.87 -10.31 -2.27
C ARG A 356 -43.35 -9.91 -2.34
N ALA A 357 -43.72 -8.79 -1.76
CA ALA A 357 -45.11 -8.29 -1.86
C ALA A 357 -45.39 -7.52 -3.15
N HIS A 358 -44.38 -7.31 -3.98
CA HIS A 358 -44.48 -6.57 -5.24
C HIS A 358 -44.07 -7.37 -6.50
N GLU A 359 -43.71 -8.66 -6.37
CA GLU A 359 -43.64 -9.63 -7.46
C GLU A 359 -44.86 -10.55 -7.43
#